data_c7cc96cabbf3a4a952d5533ea87eb014
#
_entry.id   c7cc96cabbf3a4a952d5533ea87eb014
#
_cell.length_a   1.000
_cell.length_b   1.000
_cell.length_c   1.000
_cell.angle_alpha   90.00
_cell.angle_beta   90.00
_cell.angle_gamma   90.00
#
_symmetry.space_group_name_H-M   'P 1'
#
loop_
_entity.id
_entity.type
_entity.pdbx_description
1 polymer ?
#
loop_
_entity_poly.entity_id
_entity_poly.type
_entity_poly.pdbx_seq_one_letter_code
_entity_poly.pdbx_strand_id
1 'polypeptide(L)'
;GPTYEVLLRSGWHPGGDIEVEVIPGITSLSACASLVGAPLTHDFCSISLSDLLTPWPVIAQRLAAAARGDFVLALYSPRSGRRTQHLVEAQRILLRHRQAETPVAIVKSAYREGQAVHLTHLGALAEAQLGMLSTVLIGNASTYVQDGLMVTPRGYAQKYDAITGDPRSGERAGRSLSLGLEGWQAAIREQIGHLQGGSLAAL
;
A
#
# COMPACT_ATOMS: atom_id res chain seq x y z
N GLY A 1 14.20 8.68 13.12
CA GLY A 1 13.15 8.62 14.11
C GLY A 1 13.70 8.58 15.52
N PRO A 2 13.93 7.40 16.13
CA PRO A 2 14.35 7.31 17.54
C PRO A 2 15.59 8.12 17.90
N THR A 3 16.56 8.22 16.99
CA THR A 3 17.78 9.00 17.22
C THR A 3 17.47 10.49 17.45
N TYR A 4 16.58 11.07 16.65
CA TYR A 4 16.16 12.47 16.85
C TYR A 4 15.39 12.67 18.15
N GLU A 5 14.55 11.71 18.55
CA GLU A 5 13.87 11.79 19.85
C GLU A 5 14.85 11.83 21.02
N VAL A 6 15.87 10.99 20.98
CA VAL A 6 16.91 10.96 22.03
C VAL A 6 17.70 12.27 22.03
N LEU A 7 18.15 12.74 20.84
CA LEU A 7 18.89 13.99 20.71
C LEU A 7 18.12 15.19 21.25
N LEU A 8 16.86 15.34 20.84
CA LEU A 8 16.02 16.45 21.31
C LEU A 8 15.75 16.38 22.82
N ARG A 9 15.52 15.19 23.38
CA ARG A 9 15.37 15.00 24.83
C ARG A 9 16.66 15.28 25.61
N SER A 10 17.82 15.10 24.97
CA SER A 10 19.13 15.42 25.54
C SER A 10 19.54 16.89 25.38
N GLY A 11 18.65 17.74 24.92
CA GLY A 11 18.90 19.17 24.75
C GLY A 11 19.60 19.56 23.45
N TRP A 12 19.80 18.61 22.54
CA TRP A 12 20.30 18.94 21.20
C TRP A 12 19.26 19.75 20.41
N HIS A 13 19.73 20.73 19.65
CA HIS A 13 18.89 21.51 18.73
C HIS A 13 19.64 21.78 17.41
N PRO A 14 18.93 21.95 16.27
CA PRO A 14 19.55 22.38 15.01
C PRO A 14 20.28 23.72 15.18
N GLY A 15 21.51 23.82 14.64
CA GLY A 15 22.35 25.01 14.75
C GLY A 15 23.12 25.11 16.07
N GLY A 16 23.09 24.09 16.92
CA GLY A 16 23.97 23.99 18.10
C GLY A 16 25.38 23.51 17.73
N ASP A 17 26.20 23.23 18.77
CA ASP A 17 27.60 22.86 18.61
C ASP A 17 27.83 21.48 17.94
N ILE A 18 26.78 20.65 17.88
CA ILE A 18 26.81 19.31 17.27
C ILE A 18 25.99 19.33 16.00
N GLU A 19 26.64 19.14 14.86
CA GLU A 19 25.97 18.97 13.58
C GLU A 19 25.45 17.52 13.43
N VAL A 20 24.20 17.39 12.96
CA VAL A 20 23.58 16.10 12.66
C VAL A 20 23.04 16.12 11.23
N GLU A 21 23.60 15.29 10.39
CA GLU A 21 23.17 15.08 9.02
C GLU A 21 22.41 13.77 8.85
N VAL A 22 21.31 13.80 8.10
CA VAL A 22 20.57 12.60 7.70
C VAL A 22 20.92 12.24 6.25
N ILE A 23 21.64 11.18 6.09
CA ILE A 23 21.97 10.65 4.76
C ILE A 23 20.86 9.71 4.34
N PRO A 24 20.14 9.97 3.23
CA PRO A 24 19.07 9.11 2.74
C PRO A 24 19.62 7.77 2.25
N GLY A 25 18.87 6.72 2.46
CA GLY A 25 19.15 5.38 1.99
C GLY A 25 18.00 4.78 1.19
N ILE A 26 18.19 3.57 0.69
CA ILE A 26 17.15 2.80 0.01
C ILE A 26 16.30 2.09 1.05
N THR A 27 14.98 2.34 1.02
CA THR A 27 14.07 1.65 1.92
C THR A 27 13.87 0.20 1.49
N SER A 28 13.63 -0.70 2.45
CA SER A 28 13.31 -2.10 2.12
C SER A 28 12.05 -2.23 1.26
N LEU A 29 11.11 -1.29 1.35
CA LEU A 29 9.93 -1.23 0.48
C LEU A 29 10.33 -1.11 -1.00
N SER A 30 11.17 -0.13 -1.35
CA SER A 30 11.64 0.08 -2.73
C SER A 30 12.54 -1.07 -3.19
N ALA A 31 13.41 -1.56 -2.31
CA ALA A 31 14.27 -2.71 -2.60
C ALA A 31 13.46 -3.99 -2.89
N CYS A 32 12.42 -4.26 -2.09
CA CYS A 32 11.54 -5.41 -2.34
C CYS A 32 10.71 -5.25 -3.61
N ALA A 33 10.20 -4.04 -3.86
CA ALA A 33 9.40 -3.77 -5.05
C ALA A 33 10.19 -3.98 -6.34
N SER A 34 11.45 -3.53 -6.39
CA SER A 34 12.31 -3.68 -7.58
C SER A 34 12.66 -5.14 -7.91
N LEU A 35 12.55 -6.05 -6.95
CA LEU A 35 12.77 -7.49 -7.17
C LEU A 35 11.56 -8.22 -7.75
N VAL A 36 10.38 -7.60 -7.67
CA VAL A 36 9.12 -8.26 -8.07
C VAL A 36 8.44 -7.57 -9.25
N GLY A 37 8.95 -6.43 -9.72
CA GLY A 37 8.40 -5.70 -10.87
C GLY A 37 8.09 -4.24 -10.54
N ALA A 38 6.87 -3.79 -10.75
CA ALA A 38 6.41 -2.43 -10.53
C ALA A 38 5.11 -2.37 -9.69
N PRO A 39 5.08 -2.94 -8.46
CA PRO A 39 3.87 -2.99 -7.65
C PRO A 39 3.50 -1.62 -7.05
N LEU A 40 4.44 -0.68 -6.93
CA LEU A 40 4.27 0.60 -6.24
C LEU A 40 3.99 1.78 -7.17
N THR A 41 3.58 1.53 -8.40
CA THR A 41 3.35 2.58 -9.41
C THR A 41 2.11 3.43 -9.09
N HIS A 42 1.16 2.87 -8.34
CA HIS A 42 -0.02 3.57 -7.83
C HIS A 42 0.15 3.96 -6.36
N ASP A 43 -0.88 4.53 -5.75
CA ASP A 43 -0.85 4.92 -4.34
C ASP A 43 -0.62 3.71 -3.43
N PHE A 44 0.28 3.85 -2.49
CA PHE A 44 0.67 2.77 -1.59
C PHE A 44 0.84 3.27 -0.15
N CYS A 45 0.77 2.37 0.80
CA CYS A 45 1.14 2.64 2.19
C CYS A 45 1.90 1.47 2.81
N SER A 46 2.67 1.75 3.86
CA SER A 46 3.41 0.76 4.63
C SER A 46 2.85 0.66 6.04
N ILE A 47 2.63 -0.57 6.51
CA ILE A 47 2.10 -0.86 7.84
C ILE A 47 2.98 -1.91 8.51
N SER A 48 3.46 -1.62 9.71
CA SER A 48 4.13 -2.62 10.54
C SER A 48 3.09 -3.43 11.30
N LEU A 49 3.20 -4.76 11.24
CA LEU A 49 2.39 -5.66 12.05
C LEU A 49 2.97 -5.87 13.47
N SER A 50 4.01 -5.11 13.84
CA SER A 50 4.59 -5.16 15.18
C SER A 50 3.71 -4.40 16.18
N ASP A 51 3.21 -5.12 17.16
CA ASP A 51 2.42 -4.59 18.30
C ASP A 51 3.28 -4.16 19.50
N LEU A 52 4.60 -4.13 19.33
CA LEU A 52 5.52 -3.75 20.40
C LEU A 52 5.32 -2.32 20.90
N LEU A 53 5.10 -1.37 19.96
CA LEU A 53 4.96 0.06 20.27
C LEU A 53 3.61 0.63 19.82
N THR A 54 2.82 -0.15 19.07
CA THR A 54 1.50 0.26 18.57
C THR A 54 0.51 -0.85 18.86
N PRO A 55 -0.55 -0.59 19.65
CA PRO A 55 -1.55 -1.62 19.97
C PRO A 55 -2.20 -2.23 18.73
N TRP A 56 -2.45 -3.54 18.77
CA TRP A 56 -3.06 -4.26 17.65
C TRP A 56 -4.36 -3.63 17.10
N PRO A 57 -5.32 -3.15 17.94
CA PRO A 57 -6.52 -2.52 17.42
C PRO A 57 -6.25 -1.32 16.50
N VAL A 58 -5.19 -0.55 16.78
CA VAL A 58 -4.76 0.58 15.93
C VAL A 58 -4.20 0.08 14.60
N ILE A 59 -3.39 -0.99 14.62
CA ILE A 59 -2.86 -1.63 13.41
C ILE A 59 -4.02 -2.18 12.56
N ALA A 60 -4.97 -2.88 13.16
CA ALA A 60 -6.15 -3.43 12.50
C ALA A 60 -7.00 -2.35 11.84
N GLN A 61 -7.19 -1.21 12.51
CA GLN A 61 -7.90 -0.05 11.95
C GLN A 61 -7.18 0.53 10.71
N ARG A 62 -5.85 0.64 10.77
CA ARG A 62 -5.03 1.11 9.63
C ARG A 62 -5.11 0.15 8.45
N LEU A 63 -5.06 -1.17 8.70
CA LEU A 63 -5.23 -2.19 7.67
C LEU A 63 -6.60 -2.09 6.99
N ALA A 64 -7.67 -1.96 7.77
CA ALA A 64 -9.02 -1.81 7.24
C ALA A 64 -9.19 -0.51 6.43
N ALA A 65 -8.63 0.60 6.89
CA ALA A 65 -8.68 1.88 6.17
C ALA A 65 -7.92 1.80 4.83
N ALA A 66 -6.72 1.23 4.84
CA ALA A 66 -5.91 1.05 3.63
C ALA A 66 -6.56 0.07 2.63
N ALA A 67 -7.22 -0.99 3.13
CA ALA A 67 -7.95 -1.92 2.29
C ALA A 67 -9.16 -1.26 1.61
N ARG A 68 -9.93 -0.45 2.34
CA ARG A 68 -11.07 0.30 1.78
C ARG A 68 -10.64 1.37 0.78
N GLY A 69 -9.50 2.02 1.02
CA GLY A 69 -8.92 3.00 0.10
C GLY A 69 -8.23 2.39 -1.10
N ASP A 70 -8.20 1.07 -1.22
CA ASP A 70 -7.56 0.31 -2.31
C ASP A 70 -6.08 0.66 -2.53
N PHE A 71 -5.35 0.99 -1.47
CA PHE A 71 -3.91 1.21 -1.53
C PHE A 71 -3.14 -0.09 -1.75
N VAL A 72 -2.07 -0.05 -2.55
CA VAL A 72 -1.06 -1.11 -2.48
C VAL A 72 -0.43 -1.11 -1.09
N LEU A 73 -0.26 -2.27 -0.48
CA LEU A 73 0.21 -2.40 0.89
C LEU A 73 1.60 -3.04 0.96
N ALA A 74 2.45 -2.47 1.81
CA ALA A 74 3.67 -3.12 2.26
C ALA A 74 3.55 -3.43 3.76
N LEU A 75 3.60 -4.70 4.11
CA LEU A 75 3.58 -5.14 5.50
C LEU A 75 5.00 -5.43 5.99
N TYR A 76 5.40 -4.73 7.04
CA TYR A 76 6.65 -4.96 7.76
C TYR A 76 6.42 -5.81 9.00
N SER A 77 7.47 -6.53 9.40
CA SER A 77 7.46 -7.40 10.58
C SER A 77 6.27 -8.37 10.56
N PRO A 78 5.99 -9.07 9.44
CA PRO A 78 4.78 -9.84 9.27
C PRO A 78 4.69 -11.02 10.25
N ARG A 79 5.83 -11.51 10.71
CA ARG A 79 5.90 -12.64 11.67
C ARG A 79 7.13 -12.53 12.56
N SER A 80 6.98 -12.92 13.83
CA SER A 80 8.09 -13.20 14.73
C SER A 80 7.78 -14.48 15.52
N GLY A 81 8.75 -15.04 16.24
CA GLY A 81 8.56 -16.27 17.00
C GLY A 81 7.36 -16.24 17.96
N ARG A 82 6.97 -15.06 18.46
CA ARG A 82 5.81 -14.87 19.35
C ARG A 82 4.55 -14.40 18.65
N ARG A 83 4.66 -13.83 17.42
CA ARG A 83 3.55 -13.19 16.67
C ARG A 83 3.25 -14.01 15.43
N THR A 84 2.40 -15.01 15.58
CA THR A 84 1.95 -15.87 14.46
C THR A 84 0.55 -15.50 13.98
N GLN A 85 -0.27 -14.90 14.84
CA GLN A 85 -1.68 -14.60 14.57
C GLN A 85 -1.91 -13.27 13.82
N HIS A 86 -1.00 -12.30 13.93
CA HIS A 86 -1.19 -10.98 13.32
C HIS A 86 -1.30 -11.03 11.79
N LEU A 87 -0.56 -11.93 11.14
CA LEU A 87 -0.66 -12.11 9.69
C LEU A 87 -2.01 -12.70 9.28
N VAL A 88 -2.49 -13.69 10.03
CA VAL A 88 -3.81 -14.31 9.81
C VAL A 88 -4.93 -13.28 9.97
N GLU A 89 -4.86 -12.49 11.03
CA GLU A 89 -5.82 -11.41 11.27
C GLU A 89 -5.74 -10.31 10.20
N ALA A 90 -4.52 -9.94 9.77
CA ALA A 90 -4.32 -8.98 8.69
C ALA A 90 -4.95 -9.50 7.38
N GLN A 91 -4.69 -10.76 7.01
CA GLN A 91 -5.33 -11.40 5.85
C GLN A 91 -6.87 -11.35 5.97
N ARG A 92 -7.42 -11.71 7.11
CA ARG A 92 -8.87 -11.71 7.35
C ARG A 92 -9.47 -10.31 7.19
N ILE A 93 -8.79 -9.28 7.68
CA ILE A 93 -9.22 -7.88 7.52
C ILE A 93 -9.21 -7.49 6.05
N LEU A 94 -8.13 -7.81 5.32
CA LEU A 94 -7.95 -7.45 3.92
C LEU A 94 -8.97 -8.16 3.02
N LEU A 95 -9.27 -9.43 3.25
CA LEU A 95 -10.25 -10.22 2.50
C LEU A 95 -11.70 -9.70 2.61
N ARG A 96 -12.00 -8.80 3.55
CA ARG A 96 -13.30 -8.12 3.60
C ARG A 96 -13.47 -7.07 2.50
N HIS A 97 -12.38 -6.65 1.86
CA HIS A 97 -12.35 -5.55 0.90
C HIS A 97 -11.62 -5.90 -0.38
N ARG A 98 -10.97 -7.07 -0.46
CA ARG A 98 -10.17 -7.52 -1.60
C ARG A 98 -10.48 -8.96 -1.96
N GLN A 99 -10.25 -9.30 -3.21
CA GLN A 99 -10.39 -10.66 -3.70
C GLN A 99 -9.29 -11.57 -3.14
N ALA A 100 -9.59 -12.85 -3.00
CA ALA A 100 -8.62 -13.84 -2.54
C ALA A 100 -7.43 -13.96 -3.53
N GLU A 101 -7.70 -13.73 -4.80
CA GLU A 101 -6.74 -13.77 -5.92
C GLU A 101 -5.85 -12.53 -6.02
N THR A 102 -6.09 -11.49 -5.20
CA THR A 102 -5.24 -10.29 -5.18
C THR A 102 -3.77 -10.69 -5.06
N PRO A 103 -2.91 -10.25 -6.00
CA PRO A 103 -1.51 -10.64 -6.00
C PRO A 103 -0.77 -10.22 -4.74
N VAL A 104 0.10 -11.10 -4.28
CA VAL A 104 0.97 -10.87 -3.13
C VAL A 104 2.39 -11.29 -3.48
N ALA A 105 3.36 -10.45 -3.16
CA ALA A 105 4.77 -10.78 -3.23
C ALA A 105 5.37 -10.82 -1.83
N ILE A 106 6.11 -11.86 -1.54
CA ILE A 106 6.85 -12.05 -0.30
C ILE A 106 8.33 -11.99 -0.64
N VAL A 107 9.03 -11.01 -0.10
CA VAL A 107 10.47 -10.83 -0.35
C VAL A 107 11.21 -10.97 0.96
N LYS A 108 12.11 -11.93 1.04
CA LYS A 108 13.00 -12.18 2.17
C LYS A 108 14.40 -11.68 1.83
N SER A 109 15.04 -11.00 2.77
CA SER A 109 16.45 -10.59 2.68
C SER A 109 16.80 -9.89 1.35
N ALA A 110 15.98 -8.92 0.89
CA ALA A 110 16.19 -8.22 -0.37
C ALA A 110 17.63 -7.71 -0.52
N TYR A 111 18.31 -8.04 -1.62
CA TYR A 111 19.69 -7.70 -1.93
C TYR A 111 20.72 -8.14 -0.87
N ARG A 112 20.42 -9.19 -0.13
CA ARG A 112 21.30 -9.76 0.91
C ARG A 112 21.41 -11.28 0.72
N GLU A 113 22.37 -11.86 1.41
CA GLU A 113 22.49 -13.32 1.47
C GLU A 113 21.17 -13.97 1.95
N GLY A 114 20.78 -15.02 1.29
CA GLY A 114 19.50 -15.71 1.54
C GLY A 114 18.28 -15.00 0.96
N GLN A 115 18.46 -14.08 -0.03
CA GLN A 115 17.37 -13.48 -0.78
C GLN A 115 16.46 -14.55 -1.36
N ALA A 116 15.16 -14.37 -1.15
CA ALA A 116 14.14 -15.18 -1.80
C ALA A 116 12.93 -14.31 -2.14
N VAL A 117 12.33 -14.58 -3.29
CA VAL A 117 11.10 -13.95 -3.78
C VAL A 117 10.06 -15.02 -4.00
N HIS A 118 8.87 -14.83 -3.46
CA HIS A 118 7.74 -15.73 -3.65
C HIS A 118 6.50 -14.93 -4.03
N LEU A 119 5.96 -15.21 -5.22
CA LEU A 119 4.69 -14.66 -5.67
C LEU A 119 3.56 -15.60 -5.28
N THR A 120 2.51 -15.06 -4.72
CA THR A 120 1.31 -15.78 -4.27
C THR A 120 0.09 -14.87 -4.38
N HIS A 121 -0.99 -15.17 -3.70
CA HIS A 121 -2.20 -14.37 -3.63
C HIS A 121 -2.68 -14.19 -2.19
N LEU A 122 -3.57 -13.23 -1.97
CA LEU A 122 -4.04 -12.85 -0.63
C LEU A 122 -4.67 -14.02 0.13
N GLY A 123 -5.41 -14.89 -0.57
CA GLY A 123 -6.06 -16.05 0.05
C GLY A 123 -5.08 -17.06 0.67
N ALA A 124 -3.86 -17.16 0.14
CA ALA A 124 -2.82 -18.08 0.63
C ALA A 124 -1.80 -17.41 1.58
N LEU A 125 -1.95 -16.12 1.88
CA LEU A 125 -0.96 -15.36 2.65
C LEU A 125 -0.67 -15.93 4.05
N ALA A 126 -1.69 -16.40 4.75
CA ALA A 126 -1.54 -16.95 6.10
C ALA A 126 -0.71 -18.24 6.16
N GLU A 127 -0.69 -19.01 5.07
CA GLU A 127 0.03 -20.28 4.94
C GLU A 127 1.50 -20.07 4.58
N ALA A 128 1.86 -18.85 4.15
CA ALA A 128 3.20 -18.53 3.68
C ALA A 128 4.24 -18.62 4.80
N GLN A 129 5.39 -19.18 4.46
CA GLN A 129 6.54 -19.26 5.36
C GLN A 129 7.26 -17.89 5.39
N LEU A 130 7.03 -17.14 6.44
CA LEU A 130 7.57 -15.79 6.64
C LEU A 130 8.52 -15.75 7.84
N GLY A 131 9.59 -14.98 7.71
CA GLY A 131 10.54 -14.68 8.78
C GLY A 131 10.59 -13.18 9.12
N MET A 132 11.41 -12.83 10.11
CA MET A 132 11.60 -11.44 10.53
C MET A 132 12.15 -10.52 9.42
N LEU A 133 12.92 -11.06 8.47
CA LEU A 133 13.52 -10.32 7.36
C LEU A 133 12.63 -10.31 6.10
N SER A 134 11.35 -10.65 6.24
CA SER A 134 10.40 -10.64 5.14
C SER A 134 9.61 -9.33 5.09
N THR A 135 9.42 -8.82 3.87
CA THR A 135 8.46 -7.76 3.54
C THR A 135 7.40 -8.37 2.66
N VAL A 136 6.13 -8.08 2.92
CA VAL A 136 5.00 -8.55 2.12
C VAL A 136 4.43 -7.37 1.35
N LEU A 137 4.37 -7.48 0.02
CA LEU A 137 3.72 -6.52 -0.85
C LEU A 137 2.39 -7.09 -1.30
N ILE A 138 1.31 -6.37 -1.08
CA ILE A 138 -0.05 -6.80 -1.43
C ILE A 138 -0.62 -5.81 -2.44
N GLY A 139 -1.02 -6.31 -3.60
CA GLY A 139 -1.60 -5.51 -4.66
C GLY A 139 -2.94 -4.87 -4.30
N ASN A 140 -3.41 -3.97 -5.13
CA ASN A 140 -4.76 -3.42 -5.10
C ASN A 140 -5.66 -4.10 -6.16
N ALA A 141 -6.87 -3.60 -6.37
CA ALA A 141 -7.85 -4.16 -7.30
C ALA A 141 -7.35 -4.20 -8.76
N SER A 142 -6.40 -3.34 -9.14
CA SER A 142 -5.83 -3.27 -10.50
C SER A 142 -4.51 -4.03 -10.67
N THR A 143 -3.93 -4.54 -9.60
CA THR A 143 -2.66 -5.25 -9.63
C THR A 143 -2.81 -6.61 -10.31
N TYR A 144 -1.86 -6.96 -11.17
CA TYR A 144 -1.77 -8.26 -11.81
C TYR A 144 -0.36 -8.82 -11.79
N VAL A 145 -0.23 -10.10 -12.10
CA VAL A 145 1.06 -10.77 -12.31
C VAL A 145 1.11 -11.24 -13.75
N GLN A 146 2.18 -10.88 -14.44
CA GLN A 146 2.46 -11.34 -15.81
C GLN A 146 3.95 -11.64 -15.95
N ASP A 147 4.28 -12.78 -16.53
CA ASP A 147 5.65 -13.24 -16.75
C ASP A 147 6.52 -13.21 -15.49
N GLY A 148 5.92 -13.51 -14.33
CA GLY A 148 6.61 -13.49 -13.04
C GLY A 148 6.81 -12.10 -12.45
N LEU A 149 6.25 -11.05 -13.04
CA LEU A 149 6.32 -9.67 -12.56
C LEU A 149 4.97 -9.22 -12.00
N MET A 150 5.00 -8.65 -10.81
CA MET A 150 3.84 -8.02 -10.17
C MET A 150 3.78 -6.54 -10.57
N VAL A 151 2.70 -6.13 -11.19
CA VAL A 151 2.52 -4.77 -11.72
C VAL A 151 1.22 -4.16 -11.23
N THR A 152 1.29 -2.93 -10.73
CA THR A 152 0.11 -2.10 -10.45
C THR A 152 0.05 -0.97 -11.45
N PRO A 153 -0.92 -0.96 -12.40
CA PRO A 153 -0.99 0.07 -13.43
C PRO A 153 -1.30 1.46 -12.83
N ARG A 154 -0.67 2.50 -13.37
CA ARG A 154 -0.97 3.90 -13.00
C ARG A 154 -2.27 4.42 -13.62
N GLY A 155 -2.92 3.63 -14.46
CA GLY A 155 -4.15 4.05 -15.15
C GLY A 155 -3.93 4.70 -16.53
N TYR A 156 -2.71 4.69 -17.04
CA TYR A 156 -2.42 5.24 -18.37
C TYR A 156 -3.30 4.62 -19.47
N ALA A 157 -3.54 3.31 -19.40
CA ALA A 157 -4.39 2.60 -20.34
C ALA A 157 -5.86 3.05 -20.35
N GLN A 158 -6.32 3.75 -19.34
CA GLN A 158 -7.67 4.34 -19.33
C GLN A 158 -7.73 5.61 -20.16
N LYS A 159 -6.62 6.32 -20.30
CA LYS A 159 -6.53 7.62 -20.97
C LYS A 159 -5.84 7.58 -22.31
N TYR A 160 -4.84 6.74 -22.47
CA TYR A 160 -4.01 6.68 -23.68
C TYR A 160 -4.04 5.28 -24.28
N ASP A 161 -3.95 5.22 -25.61
CA ASP A 161 -3.68 3.97 -26.30
C ASP A 161 -2.27 3.49 -25.97
N ALA A 162 -2.14 2.20 -25.62
CA ALA A 162 -0.86 1.65 -25.16
C ALA A 162 0.19 1.50 -26.28
N ILE A 163 -0.26 1.51 -27.56
CA ILE A 163 0.62 1.30 -28.72
C ILE A 163 0.99 2.65 -29.34
N THR A 164 0.01 3.52 -29.57
CA THR A 164 0.22 4.80 -30.27
C THR A 164 0.57 5.93 -29.32
N GLY A 165 0.19 5.85 -28.05
CA GLY A 165 0.33 6.93 -27.07
C GLY A 165 -0.70 8.04 -27.23
N ASP A 166 -1.62 7.93 -28.17
CA ASP A 166 -2.65 8.93 -28.39
C ASP A 166 -3.74 8.89 -27.31
N PRO A 167 -4.37 10.02 -26.99
CA PRO A 167 -5.54 10.03 -26.13
C PRO A 167 -6.68 9.19 -26.71
N ARG A 168 -7.31 8.37 -25.86
CA ARG A 168 -8.49 7.61 -26.23
C ARG A 168 -9.66 8.54 -26.55
N SER A 169 -10.66 8.01 -27.26
CA SER A 169 -11.89 8.74 -27.59
C SER A 169 -12.52 9.35 -26.33
N GLY A 170 -12.81 10.63 -26.35
CA GLY A 170 -13.33 11.38 -25.20
C GLY A 170 -12.27 11.95 -24.25
N GLU A 171 -11.00 11.52 -24.38
CA GLU A 171 -9.89 12.00 -23.55
C GLU A 171 -9.08 13.10 -24.25
N ARG A 172 -8.37 13.92 -23.47
CA ARG A 172 -7.48 14.98 -23.97
C ARG A 172 -6.11 14.90 -23.30
N ALA A 173 -5.05 14.98 -24.06
CA ALA A 173 -3.69 15.06 -23.54
C ALA A 173 -3.54 16.24 -22.57
N GLY A 174 -2.82 16.03 -21.47
CA GLY A 174 -2.57 17.06 -20.46
C GLY A 174 -3.79 17.54 -19.65
N ARG A 175 -4.95 16.93 -19.80
CA ARG A 175 -6.15 17.19 -18.99
C ARG A 175 -6.42 16.03 -18.03
N SER A 176 -7.22 16.25 -17.00
CA SER A 176 -7.68 15.20 -16.10
C SER A 176 -8.46 14.12 -16.87
N LEU A 177 -8.48 12.91 -16.35
CA LEU A 177 -9.24 11.79 -16.90
C LEU A 177 -10.74 12.13 -16.85
N SER A 178 -11.43 12.15 -18.01
CA SER A 178 -12.83 12.57 -18.11
C SER A 178 -13.75 11.62 -17.37
N LEU A 179 -13.52 10.31 -17.46
CA LEU A 179 -14.29 9.30 -16.72
C LEU A 179 -14.17 9.50 -15.19
N GLY A 180 -13.02 9.96 -14.71
CA GLY A 180 -12.85 10.29 -13.29
C GLY A 180 -13.69 11.51 -12.88
N LEU A 181 -13.77 12.53 -13.72
CA LEU A 181 -14.60 13.72 -13.47
C LEU A 181 -16.09 13.40 -13.56
N GLU A 182 -16.51 12.64 -14.56
CA GLU A 182 -17.90 12.21 -14.71
C GLU A 182 -18.33 11.29 -13.56
N GLY A 183 -17.48 10.35 -13.16
CA GLY A 183 -17.74 9.49 -12.01
C GLY A 183 -17.85 10.28 -10.71
N TRP A 184 -16.98 11.25 -10.48
CA TRP A 184 -17.03 12.14 -9.32
C TRP A 184 -18.27 13.05 -9.36
N GLN A 185 -18.62 13.61 -10.51
CA GLN A 185 -19.83 14.39 -10.70
C GLN A 185 -21.10 13.55 -10.53
N ALA A 186 -21.10 12.30 -11.02
CA ALA A 186 -22.20 11.36 -10.82
C ALA A 186 -22.37 11.02 -9.34
N ALA A 187 -21.27 10.71 -8.62
CA ALA A 187 -21.30 10.44 -7.19
C ALA A 187 -21.79 11.64 -6.36
N ILE A 188 -21.39 12.87 -6.72
CA ILE A 188 -21.90 14.08 -6.08
C ILE A 188 -23.40 14.27 -6.39
N ARG A 189 -23.84 14.08 -7.64
CA ARG A 189 -25.25 14.19 -7.99
C ARG A 189 -26.10 13.18 -7.25
N GLU A 190 -25.62 11.96 -7.10
CA GLU A 190 -26.27 10.92 -6.34
C GLU A 190 -26.40 11.31 -4.87
N GLN A 191 -25.31 11.81 -4.24
CA GLN A 191 -25.34 12.30 -2.85
C GLN A 191 -26.28 13.49 -2.67
N ILE A 192 -26.28 14.46 -3.61
CA ILE A 192 -27.21 15.60 -3.59
C ILE A 192 -28.64 15.12 -3.78
N GLY A 193 -28.88 14.14 -4.64
CA GLY A 193 -30.21 13.51 -4.84
C GLY A 193 -30.72 12.86 -3.55
N HIS A 194 -29.88 12.16 -2.82
CA HIS A 194 -30.20 11.58 -1.51
C HIS A 194 -30.49 12.66 -0.44
N LEU A 195 -29.76 13.77 -0.45
CA LEU A 195 -30.00 14.90 0.47
C LEU A 195 -31.30 15.64 0.15
N GLN A 196 -31.69 15.73 -1.13
CA GLN A 196 -32.97 16.35 -1.53
C GLN A 196 -34.17 15.42 -1.35
N GLY A 197 -33.96 14.10 -1.34
CA GLY A 197 -35.00 13.10 -1.06
C GLY A 197 -35.20 12.81 0.42
N GLY A 198 -34.22 13.13 1.26
CA GLY A 198 -34.32 13.09 2.72
C GLY A 198 -34.94 14.38 3.23
N SER A 199 -36.17 14.30 3.76
CA SER A 199 -36.83 15.42 4.39
C SER A 199 -35.89 16.17 5.34
N LEU A 200 -35.80 17.49 5.22
CA LEU A 200 -35.15 18.43 6.14
C LEU A 200 -35.79 18.41 7.57
N ALA A 201 -36.62 17.42 7.90
CA ALA A 201 -37.32 17.27 9.18
C ALA A 201 -36.51 16.46 10.21
N ALA A 202 -35.24 16.17 9.96
CA ALA A 202 -34.38 15.40 10.87
C ALA A 202 -33.04 16.10 11.18
N LEU A 203 -33.03 17.44 11.27
CA LEU A 203 -31.96 18.23 11.89
C LEU A 203 -32.53 19.06 13.02
#